data_4fa4eca5b61bfcbde578aac96e03c46e
#
_entry.id   4fa4eca5b61bfcbde578aac96e03c46e
#
_cell.length_a   1.000
_cell.length_b   1.000
_cell.length_c   1.000
_cell.angle_alpha   90.00
_cell.angle_beta   90.00
_cell.angle_gamma   90.00
#
_symmetry.space_group_name_H-M   'P 1'
#
loop_
_entity.id
_entity.type
_entity.pdbx_description
1 polymer ?
#
loop_
_entity_poly.entity_id
_entity_poly.type
_entity_poly.pdbx_seq_one_letter_code
_entity_poly.pdbx_strand_id
1 'polypeptide(L)'
;MGFRRLEENLIDLVKEQQAKLGFRPEVIRLYYPVSTLNHFFGSEDTAEEMKVRLNGLGAHMKETLGEVRVTAKGDRFCFLIPETGSVYVHEQVKGREFIQALVDL
;
A
#
# COMPACT_ATOMS: atom_id res chain seq x y z
N MET A 1 -5.38 0.13 17.08
CA MET A 1 -5.72 -0.26 15.72
C MET A 1 -4.47 -0.37 14.88
N GLY A 2 -4.37 -1.46 14.14
CA GLY A 2 -3.17 -1.73 13.35
C GLY A 2 -3.23 -1.13 11.96
N PHE A 3 -2.25 -1.47 11.16
CA PHE A 3 -2.09 -0.94 9.79
C PHE A 3 -2.85 -1.73 8.72
N ARG A 4 -3.64 -2.70 9.12
CA ARG A 4 -4.29 -3.63 8.18
C ARG A 4 -5.13 -2.94 7.10
N ARG A 5 -5.97 -1.99 7.49
CA ARG A 5 -6.83 -1.28 6.53
C ARG A 5 -6.01 -0.46 5.55
N LEU A 6 -4.96 0.20 6.04
CA LEU A 6 -4.06 0.96 5.18
C LEU A 6 -3.32 0.02 4.23
N GLU A 7 -2.80 -1.09 4.72
CA GLU A 7 -2.12 -2.09 3.90
C GLU A 7 -3.02 -2.61 2.78
N GLU A 8 -4.25 -2.97 3.10
CA GLU A 8 -5.22 -3.45 2.12
C GLU A 8 -5.49 -2.39 1.05
N ASN A 9 -5.61 -1.13 1.47
CA ASN A 9 -5.84 -0.04 0.53
C ASN A 9 -4.62 0.21 -0.37
N LEU A 10 -3.41 0.15 0.19
CA LEU A 10 -2.18 0.28 -0.61
C LEU A 10 -2.10 -0.83 -1.66
N ILE A 11 -2.39 -2.06 -1.27
CA ILE A 11 -2.40 -3.19 -2.20
C ILE A 11 -3.44 -2.98 -3.31
N ASP A 12 -4.64 -2.54 -2.95
CA ASP A 12 -5.71 -2.29 -3.93
C ASP A 12 -5.33 -1.19 -4.92
N LEU A 13 -4.67 -0.13 -4.46
CA LEU A 13 -4.23 0.95 -5.35
C LEU A 13 -3.12 0.47 -6.29
N VAL A 14 -2.21 -0.37 -5.82
CA VAL A 14 -1.17 -0.96 -6.68
C VAL A 14 -1.81 -1.85 -7.74
N LYS A 15 -2.78 -2.69 -7.35
CA LYS A 15 -3.53 -3.53 -8.30
C LYS A 15 -4.21 -2.69 -9.37
N GLU A 16 -4.87 -1.62 -8.95
CA GLU A 16 -5.57 -0.72 -9.87
C GLU A 16 -4.60 -0.08 -10.86
N GLN A 17 -3.45 0.37 -10.38
CA GLN A 17 -2.44 0.95 -11.23
C GLN A 17 -1.91 -0.07 -12.25
N GLN A 18 -1.63 -1.29 -11.83
CA GLN A 18 -1.16 -2.35 -12.71
C GLN A 18 -2.21 -2.74 -13.74
N ALA A 19 -3.48 -2.74 -13.35
CA ALA A 19 -4.57 -3.04 -14.28
C ALA A 19 -4.69 -1.98 -15.37
N LYS A 20 -4.47 -0.71 -15.04
CA LYS A 20 -4.59 0.40 -15.99
C LYS A 20 -3.35 0.59 -16.86
N LEU A 21 -2.18 0.46 -16.28
CA LEU A 21 -0.91 0.82 -16.95
C LEU A 21 -0.06 -0.38 -17.33
N GLY A 22 -0.46 -1.57 -16.94
CA GLY A 22 0.36 -2.77 -17.08
C GLY A 22 1.33 -2.94 -15.93
N PHE A 23 1.77 -4.16 -15.72
CA PHE A 23 2.73 -4.46 -14.67
C PHE A 23 4.14 -4.03 -15.06
N ARG A 24 4.84 -3.37 -14.14
CA ARG A 24 6.25 -3.07 -14.24
C ARG A 24 6.89 -3.26 -12.87
N PRO A 25 8.06 -3.91 -12.78
CA PRO A 25 8.74 -4.08 -11.48
C PRO A 25 9.45 -2.78 -11.11
N GLU A 26 8.72 -1.80 -10.61
CA GLU A 26 9.23 -0.48 -10.30
C GLU A 26 8.71 0.02 -8.97
N VAL A 27 9.36 1.05 -8.43
CA VAL A 27 8.92 1.74 -7.21
C VAL A 27 7.63 2.49 -7.52
N ILE A 28 6.65 2.37 -6.64
CA ILE A 28 5.37 3.05 -6.79
C ILE A 28 5.23 4.08 -5.68
N ARG A 29 4.80 5.30 -6.05
CA ARG A 29 4.53 6.38 -5.11
C ARG A 29 3.03 6.60 -4.98
N LEU A 30 2.53 6.51 -3.75
CA LEU A 30 1.14 6.78 -3.45
C LEU A 30 1.05 7.91 -2.43
N TYR A 31 0.14 8.85 -2.65
CA TYR A 31 0.00 10.04 -1.83
C TYR A 31 -1.31 10.04 -1.08
N TYR A 32 -1.25 10.29 0.22
CA TYR A 32 -2.43 10.40 1.06
C TYR A 32 -2.39 11.70 1.85
N PRO A 33 -3.48 12.49 1.87
CA PRO A 33 -3.59 13.57 2.85
C PRO A 33 -3.80 13.01 4.24
N VAL A 34 -3.41 13.77 5.26
CA VAL A 34 -3.54 13.34 6.65
C VAL A 34 -4.99 13.01 7.00
N SER A 35 -5.96 13.71 6.43
CA SER A 35 -7.38 13.47 6.66
C SER A 35 -7.80 12.06 6.23
N THR A 36 -7.29 11.58 5.11
CA THR A 36 -7.56 10.22 4.64
C THR A 36 -6.96 9.17 5.56
N LEU A 37 -5.73 9.39 6.01
CA LEU A 37 -5.08 8.49 6.95
C LEU A 37 -5.82 8.45 8.28
N ASN A 38 -6.28 9.59 8.78
CA ASN A 38 -7.10 9.65 9.98
C ASN A 38 -8.37 8.83 9.83
N HIS A 39 -8.96 8.85 8.64
CA HIS A 39 -10.15 8.05 8.38
C HIS A 39 -9.85 6.54 8.51
N PHE A 40 -8.72 6.07 7.99
CA PHE A 40 -8.33 4.66 8.11
C PHE A 40 -8.10 4.23 9.55
N PHE A 41 -7.52 5.12 10.36
CA PHE A 41 -7.19 4.79 11.76
C PHE A 41 -8.29 5.16 12.75
N GLY A 42 -9.32 5.86 12.30
CA GLY A 42 -10.34 6.37 13.21
C GLY A 42 -9.76 7.38 14.19
N SER A 43 -8.82 8.20 13.75
CA SER A 43 -8.08 9.14 14.59
C SER A 43 -8.25 10.58 14.11
N GLU A 44 -7.74 11.52 14.91
CA GLU A 44 -7.74 12.95 14.59
C GLU A 44 -6.32 13.51 14.73
N ASP A 45 -5.34 12.78 14.22
CA ASP A 45 -3.94 13.14 14.34
C ASP A 45 -3.60 14.37 13.50
N THR A 46 -2.68 15.19 14.03
CA THR A 46 -1.99 16.20 13.23
C THR A 46 -0.97 15.49 12.35
N ALA A 47 -0.36 16.20 11.40
CA ALA A 47 0.69 15.63 10.56
C ALA A 47 1.85 15.08 11.39
N GLU A 48 2.24 15.78 12.46
CA GLU A 48 3.31 15.33 13.36
C GLU A 48 2.93 14.05 14.10
N GLU A 49 1.72 13.98 14.60
CA GLU A 49 1.23 12.79 15.29
C GLU A 49 1.11 11.61 14.34
N MET A 50 0.70 11.87 13.10
CA MET A 50 0.59 10.83 12.08
C MET A 50 1.96 10.25 11.72
N LYS A 51 3.01 11.06 11.67
CA LYS A 51 4.38 10.57 11.45
C LYS A 51 4.77 9.53 12.50
N VAL A 52 4.45 9.82 13.76
CA VAL A 52 4.74 8.91 14.86
C VAL A 52 3.93 7.62 14.72
N ARG A 53 2.66 7.74 14.39
CA ARG A 53 1.77 6.58 14.19
C ARG A 53 2.28 5.66 13.08
N LEU A 54 2.84 6.23 12.00
CA LEU A 54 3.29 5.47 10.85
C LEU A 54 4.69 4.83 11.01
N ASN A 55 5.37 5.05 12.12
CA ASN A 55 6.71 4.51 12.35
C ASN A 55 6.68 3.01 12.36
N GLY A 56 5.95 2.19 12.46
CA GLY A 56 6.00 0.72 12.42
C GLY A 56 5.52 0.14 11.11
N LEU A 57 5.13 0.99 10.17
CA LEU A 57 4.46 0.54 8.95
C LEU A 57 5.34 -0.38 8.10
N GLY A 58 6.59 0.00 7.87
CA GLY A 58 7.51 -0.79 7.06
C GLY A 58 7.72 -2.20 7.62
N ALA A 59 7.88 -2.30 8.94
CA ALA A 59 8.04 -3.58 9.61
C ALA A 59 6.76 -4.43 9.50
N HIS A 60 5.60 -3.81 9.63
CA HIS A 60 4.31 -4.49 9.51
C HIS A 60 4.13 -5.10 8.12
N MET A 61 4.56 -4.40 7.08
CA MET A 61 4.34 -4.83 5.69
C MET A 61 5.53 -5.56 5.06
N LYS A 62 6.55 -5.87 5.85
CA LYS A 62 7.80 -6.43 5.34
C LYS A 62 7.58 -7.68 4.46
N GLU A 63 6.67 -8.54 4.82
CA GLU A 63 6.43 -9.80 4.11
C GLU A 63 5.43 -9.68 2.95
N THR A 64 4.84 -8.52 2.78
CA THR A 64 3.90 -8.26 1.69
C THR A 64 4.47 -7.21 0.75
N LEU A 65 4.24 -5.93 1.04
CA LEU A 65 4.72 -4.84 0.20
C LEU A 65 6.20 -4.52 0.38
N GLY A 66 6.88 -5.15 1.33
CA GLY A 66 8.28 -4.91 1.61
C GLY A 66 8.49 -3.69 2.49
N GLU A 67 9.67 -3.09 2.42
CA GLU A 67 10.00 -1.91 3.21
C GLU A 67 9.38 -0.65 2.62
N VAL A 68 8.11 -0.44 2.92
CA VAL A 68 7.42 0.78 2.50
C VAL A 68 8.00 1.96 3.28
N ARG A 69 8.47 2.96 2.56
CA ARG A 69 8.99 4.20 3.16
C ARG A 69 7.92 5.27 3.12
N VAL A 70 7.87 6.06 4.18
CA VAL A 70 6.89 7.13 4.29
C VAL A 70 7.63 8.45 4.43
N THR A 71 7.32 9.40 3.58
CA THR A 71 7.83 10.77 3.68
C THR A 71 6.65 11.72 3.80
N ALA A 72 6.84 12.82 4.53
CA ALA A 72 5.78 13.80 4.74
C ALA A 72 6.17 15.12 4.10
N LYS A 73 5.19 15.80 3.49
CA LYS A 73 5.36 17.13 2.96
C LYS A 73 4.07 17.92 3.23
N GLY A 74 4.12 18.77 4.24
CA GLY A 74 2.93 19.49 4.70
C GLY A 74 1.90 18.50 5.24
N ASP A 75 0.69 18.56 4.71
CA ASP A 75 -0.42 17.69 5.12
C ASP A 75 -0.50 16.40 4.33
N ARG A 76 0.48 16.12 3.47
CA ARG A 76 0.48 14.92 2.62
C ARG A 76 1.59 13.97 3.01
N PHE A 77 1.28 12.69 2.86
CA PHE A 77 2.24 11.62 3.08
C PHE A 77 2.43 10.86 1.79
N CYS A 78 3.70 10.62 1.42
CA CYS A 78 4.05 9.82 0.27
C CYS A 78 4.51 8.45 0.75
N PHE A 79 3.86 7.40 0.23
CA PHE A 79 4.23 6.02 0.52
C PHE A 79 5.00 5.48 -0.67
N LEU A 80 6.27 5.15 -0.45
CA LEU A 80 7.13 4.55 -1.47
C LEU A 80 7.06 3.05 -1.34
N ILE A 81 6.38 2.42 -2.29
CA ILE A 81 6.28 0.97 -2.38
C ILE A 81 7.49 0.47 -3.17
N PRO A 82 8.37 -0.38 -2.60
CA PRO A 82 9.54 -0.86 -3.32
C PRO A 82 9.17 -1.80 -4.46
N GLU A 83 10.12 -2.07 -5.35
CA GLU A 83 9.92 -3.01 -6.46
C GLU A 83 9.37 -4.36 -5.99
N THR A 84 9.88 -4.86 -4.88
CA THR A 84 9.43 -6.13 -4.31
C THR A 84 7.95 -6.10 -3.99
N GLY A 85 7.43 -4.97 -3.54
CA GLY A 85 6.00 -4.81 -3.28
C GLY A 85 5.17 -4.84 -4.55
N SER A 86 5.66 -4.20 -5.60
CA SER A 86 5.02 -4.22 -6.91
C SER A 86 4.92 -5.66 -7.45
N VAL A 87 6.02 -6.41 -7.34
CA VAL A 87 6.07 -7.81 -7.75
C VAL A 87 5.13 -8.67 -6.91
N TYR A 88 5.11 -8.45 -5.60
CA TYR A 88 4.24 -9.17 -4.69
C TYR A 88 2.77 -9.05 -5.12
N VAL A 89 2.32 -7.83 -5.39
CA VAL A 89 0.92 -7.58 -5.80
C VAL A 89 0.63 -8.26 -7.14
N HIS A 90 1.55 -8.17 -8.09
CA HIS A 90 1.39 -8.80 -9.39
C HIS A 90 1.24 -10.32 -9.27
N GLU A 91 2.07 -10.96 -8.46
CA GLU A 91 2.01 -12.40 -8.24
C GLU A 91 0.70 -12.82 -7.56
N GLN A 92 0.17 -12.00 -6.66
CA GLN A 92 -1.12 -12.26 -6.03
C GLN A 92 -2.26 -12.28 -7.05
N VAL A 93 -2.30 -11.29 -7.93
CA VAL A 93 -3.32 -11.19 -8.98
C VAL A 93 -3.18 -12.36 -9.95
N LYS A 94 -1.97 -12.65 -10.40
CA LYS A 94 -1.68 -13.75 -11.32
C LYS A 94 -2.13 -15.09 -10.75
N GLY A 95 -1.85 -15.32 -9.46
CA GLY A 95 -2.27 -16.55 -8.78
C GLY A 95 -3.78 -16.70 -8.75
N ARG A 96 -4.51 -15.60 -8.49
CA ARG A 96 -5.97 -15.62 -8.47
C ARG A 96 -6.56 -15.91 -9.84
N GLU A 97 -6.02 -15.29 -10.88
CA GLU A 97 -6.47 -15.51 -12.25
C GLU A 97 -6.29 -16.97 -12.65
N PHE A 98 -5.15 -17.56 -12.30
CA PHE A 98 -4.89 -18.96 -12.59
C PHE A 98 -5.87 -19.90 -11.88
N ILE A 99 -6.11 -19.65 -10.59
CA ILE A 99 -7.06 -20.46 -9.79
C ILE A 99 -8.48 -20.33 -10.36
N GLN A 100 -8.88 -19.13 -10.73
CA GLN A 100 -10.20 -18.89 -11.28
C GLN A 100 -10.39 -19.60 -12.63
N ALA A 101 -9.38 -19.58 -13.47
CA ALA A 101 -9.42 -20.28 -14.75
C ALA A 101 -9.62 -21.80 -14.54
N LEU A 102 -8.98 -22.39 -13.53
CA LEU A 102 -9.14 -23.79 -13.21
C LEU A 102 -10.55 -24.11 -12.72
N VAL A 103 -11.15 -23.21 -11.95
CA VAL A 103 -12.51 -23.39 -11.45
C VAL A 103 -13.54 -23.34 -12.58
N ASP A 104 -13.31 -22.52 -13.59
CA ASP A 104 -14.21 -22.36 -14.72
C ASP A 104 -14.14 -23.53 -15.72
N LEU A 105 -13.14 -24.36 -15.61
CA LEU A 105 -13.01 -25.56 -16.43
C LEU A 105 -13.84 -26.71 -15.86
#